data_d9a3a05e8603ab5a69801ba21fec4183
#
_entry.id   d9a3a05e8603ab5a69801ba21fec4183
#
_cell.length_a   1.000
_cell.length_b   1.000
_cell.length_c   1.000
_cell.angle_alpha   90.00
_cell.angle_beta   90.00
_cell.angle_gamma   90.00
#
_symmetry.space_group_name_H-M   'P 1'
#
loop_
_entity.id
_entity.type
_entity.pdbx_description
1 polymer ?
#
loop_
_entity_poly.entity_id
_entity_poly.type
_entity_poly.pdbx_seq_one_letter_code
_entity_poly.pdbx_strand_id
1 'polypeptide(L)'
;MIIRTEKLTNYTKIDNSYLEDKNISLKAKGLLTLMLSLPDVWKFNVNGLRLLCKESRLAITTALKELEENRYLIIEKGHSEDGKFLYNYIVFEKQYT
;
A
#
# COMPACT_ATOMS: atom_id res chain seq x y z
N MET A 1 -5.75 -15.32 -25.79
CA MET A 1 -4.29 -15.51 -25.60
C MET A 1 -3.73 -14.35 -24.81
N ILE A 2 -2.88 -14.65 -23.85
CA ILE A 2 -2.20 -13.62 -23.06
C ILE A 2 -0.80 -13.43 -23.61
N ILE A 3 -0.48 -12.18 -23.96
CA ILE A 3 0.85 -11.81 -24.42
C ILE A 3 1.56 -11.11 -23.27
N ARG A 4 2.74 -11.60 -22.88
CA ARG A 4 3.52 -11.03 -21.79
C ARG A 4 4.81 -10.44 -22.33
N THR A 5 5.14 -9.25 -21.82
CA THR A 5 6.44 -8.66 -22.12
C THR A 5 7.49 -9.25 -21.16
N GLU A 6 8.73 -9.29 -21.62
CA GLU A 6 9.83 -9.77 -20.81
C GLU A 6 10.14 -8.79 -19.69
N LYS A 7 10.33 -9.32 -18.46
CA LYS A 7 10.71 -8.51 -17.30
C LYS A 7 12.22 -8.51 -17.15
N LEU A 8 12.85 -7.41 -17.51
CA LEU A 8 14.31 -7.29 -17.46
C LEU A 8 14.80 -6.64 -16.16
N THR A 9 14.24 -5.47 -15.81
CA THR A 9 14.61 -4.71 -14.61
C THR A 9 13.38 -3.93 -14.12
N ASN A 10 13.51 -3.36 -12.94
CA ASN A 10 12.50 -2.47 -12.37
C ASN A 10 11.11 -3.11 -12.34
N TYR A 11 11.00 -4.20 -11.62
CA TYR A 11 9.75 -4.90 -11.44
C TYR A 11 9.50 -5.17 -9.95
N THR A 12 8.24 -5.43 -9.60
CA THR A 12 7.83 -5.77 -8.24
C THR A 12 7.39 -7.22 -8.20
N LYS A 13 7.97 -8.00 -7.28
CA LYS A 13 7.58 -9.38 -7.05
C LYS A 13 6.67 -9.42 -5.83
N ILE A 14 5.49 -9.97 -5.98
CA ILE A 14 4.47 -9.99 -4.93
C ILE A 14 3.85 -11.37 -4.79
N ASP A 15 3.29 -11.62 -3.60
CA ASP A 15 2.46 -12.80 -3.35
C ASP A 15 1.06 -12.55 -3.93
N ASN A 16 0.47 -13.55 -4.55
CA ASN A 16 -0.84 -13.41 -5.18
C ASN A 16 -2.02 -13.40 -4.20
N SER A 17 -1.78 -13.67 -2.92
CA SER A 17 -2.86 -13.83 -1.94
C SER A 17 -3.84 -12.66 -1.92
N TYR A 18 -3.34 -11.43 -1.84
CA TYR A 18 -4.24 -10.27 -1.79
C TYR A 18 -4.90 -9.97 -3.13
N LEU A 19 -4.22 -10.30 -4.24
CA LEU A 19 -4.82 -10.12 -5.56
C LEU A 19 -6.00 -11.05 -5.79
N GLU A 20 -5.99 -12.21 -5.14
CA GLU A 20 -7.07 -13.20 -5.22
C GLU A 20 -8.17 -12.96 -4.19
N ASP A 21 -7.96 -12.05 -3.25
CA ASP A 21 -8.92 -11.77 -2.19
C ASP A 21 -10.12 -10.98 -2.73
N LYS A 22 -11.29 -11.61 -2.70
CA LYS A 22 -12.52 -11.01 -3.21
C LYS A 22 -13.13 -9.99 -2.25
N ASN A 23 -12.60 -9.88 -1.04
CA ASN A 23 -13.14 -8.98 -0.02
C ASN A 23 -12.55 -7.57 -0.10
N ILE A 24 -11.53 -7.35 -0.93
CA ILE A 24 -10.97 -6.03 -1.13
C ILE A 24 -11.13 -5.57 -2.58
N SER A 25 -11.26 -4.26 -2.75
CA SER A 25 -11.49 -3.65 -4.06
C SER A 25 -10.22 -3.63 -4.91
N LEU A 26 -10.39 -3.44 -6.22
CA LEU A 26 -9.25 -3.24 -7.13
C LEU A 26 -8.44 -2.02 -6.72
N LYS A 27 -9.09 -0.97 -6.23
CA LYS A 27 -8.40 0.23 -5.75
C LYS A 27 -7.48 -0.11 -4.58
N ALA A 28 -7.97 -0.89 -3.61
CA ALA A 28 -7.16 -1.32 -2.47
C ALA A 28 -6.01 -2.21 -2.93
N LYS A 29 -6.26 -3.14 -3.85
CA LYS A 29 -5.22 -3.99 -4.42
C LYS A 29 -4.14 -3.18 -5.13
N GLY A 30 -4.57 -2.18 -5.90
CA GLY A 30 -3.64 -1.29 -6.61
C GLY A 30 -2.78 -0.49 -5.64
N LEU A 31 -3.40 0.08 -4.61
CA LEU A 31 -2.66 0.84 -3.60
C LEU A 31 -1.67 -0.04 -2.84
N LEU A 32 -2.09 -1.24 -2.44
CA LEU A 32 -1.21 -2.18 -1.75
C LEU A 32 -0.01 -2.54 -2.62
N THR A 33 -0.24 -2.81 -3.91
CA THR A 33 0.84 -3.11 -4.85
C THR A 33 1.80 -1.93 -4.99
N LEU A 34 1.27 -0.71 -5.09
CA LEU A 34 2.09 0.49 -5.15
C LEU A 34 2.98 0.61 -3.92
N MET A 35 2.39 0.43 -2.73
CA MET A 35 3.13 0.52 -1.48
C MET A 35 4.22 -0.55 -1.38
N LEU A 36 3.93 -1.78 -1.82
CA LEU A 36 4.92 -2.87 -1.81
C LEU A 36 6.04 -2.65 -2.83
N SER A 37 5.81 -1.83 -3.84
CA SER A 37 6.82 -1.53 -4.86
C SER A 37 7.85 -0.50 -4.41
N LEU A 38 7.57 0.21 -3.32
CA LEU A 38 8.44 1.30 -2.85
C LEU A 38 9.57 0.75 -1.98
N PRO A 39 10.73 1.45 -1.93
CA PRO A 39 11.85 1.02 -1.09
C PRO A 39 11.48 0.93 0.38
N ASP A 40 12.13 0.05 1.13
CA ASP A 40 11.89 -0.15 2.57
C ASP A 40 12.04 1.14 3.38
N VAL A 41 12.89 2.05 2.91
CA VAL A 41 13.14 3.33 3.59
C VAL A 41 12.07 4.38 3.30
N TRP A 42 11.14 4.08 2.42
CA TRP A 42 10.07 5.02 2.06
C TRP A 42 9.17 5.26 3.27
N LYS A 43 8.93 6.53 3.56
CA LYS A 43 8.04 6.92 4.66
C LYS A 43 6.67 7.27 4.09
N PHE A 44 5.70 6.43 4.41
CA PHE A 44 4.35 6.61 3.89
C PHE A 44 3.60 7.73 4.58
N ASN A 45 2.89 8.51 3.78
CA ASN A 45 1.86 9.42 4.25
C ASN A 45 0.93 9.69 3.06
N VAL A 46 -0.26 10.20 3.34
CA VAL A 46 -1.27 10.41 2.29
C VAL A 46 -0.78 11.39 1.22
N ASN A 47 -0.12 12.47 1.63
CA ASN A 47 0.37 13.46 0.68
C ASN A 47 1.44 12.88 -0.25
N GLY A 48 2.34 12.06 0.29
CA GLY A 48 3.36 11.39 -0.52
C GLY A 48 2.74 10.41 -1.51
N LEU A 49 1.74 9.65 -1.07
CA LEU A 49 1.05 8.71 -1.96
C LEU A 49 0.30 9.45 -3.08
N ARG A 50 -0.28 10.61 -2.78
CA ARG A 50 -0.95 11.43 -3.79
C ARG A 50 -0.01 11.87 -4.91
N LEU A 51 1.25 12.08 -4.61
CA LEU A 51 2.25 12.47 -5.61
C LEU A 51 2.62 11.33 -6.56
N LEU A 52 2.32 10.09 -6.18
CA LEU A 52 2.66 8.90 -6.96
C LEU A 52 1.50 8.39 -7.83
N CYS A 53 0.32 8.96 -7.69
CA CYS A 53 -0.86 8.53 -8.43
C CYS A 53 -1.76 9.72 -8.68
N LYS A 54 -2.83 9.52 -9.47
CA LYS A 54 -3.74 10.60 -9.78
C LYS A 54 -4.98 10.64 -8.90
N GLU A 55 -5.09 9.68 -7.99
CA GLU A 55 -6.25 9.56 -7.10
C GLU A 55 -6.34 10.73 -6.12
N SER A 56 -7.56 11.06 -5.71
CA SER A 56 -7.80 12.11 -4.72
C SER A 56 -7.39 11.63 -3.32
N ARG A 57 -7.23 12.60 -2.41
CA ARG A 57 -6.97 12.29 -1.00
C ARG A 57 -8.03 11.35 -0.43
N LEU A 58 -9.31 11.59 -0.75
CA LEU A 58 -10.40 10.75 -0.26
C LEU A 58 -10.27 9.32 -0.78
N ALA A 59 -9.96 9.16 -2.05
CA ALA A 59 -9.80 7.82 -2.64
C ALA A 59 -8.67 7.05 -1.96
N ILE A 60 -7.54 7.72 -1.69
CA ILE A 60 -6.40 7.09 -1.03
C ILE A 60 -6.74 6.73 0.41
N THR A 61 -7.32 7.66 1.18
CA THR A 61 -7.66 7.40 2.58
C THR A 61 -8.71 6.29 2.72
N THR A 62 -9.67 6.22 1.81
CA THR A 62 -10.68 5.15 1.80
C THR A 62 -10.03 3.80 1.52
N ALA A 63 -9.11 3.74 0.56
CA ALA A 63 -8.40 2.50 0.24
C ALA A 63 -7.49 2.06 1.38
N LEU A 64 -6.81 3.00 2.04
CA LEU A 64 -5.98 2.69 3.22
C LEU A 64 -6.84 2.09 4.33
N LYS A 65 -8.01 2.68 4.59
CA LYS A 65 -8.92 2.17 5.61
C LYS A 65 -9.40 0.76 5.28
N GLU A 66 -9.71 0.50 4.01
CA GLU A 66 -10.11 -0.83 3.56
C GLU A 66 -9.01 -1.85 3.82
N LEU A 67 -7.75 -1.50 3.53
CA LEU A 67 -6.60 -2.38 3.77
C LEU A 67 -6.39 -2.63 5.27
N GLU A 68 -6.58 -1.60 6.12
CA GLU A 68 -6.50 -1.79 7.57
C GLU A 68 -7.58 -2.74 8.08
N GLU A 69 -8.81 -2.56 7.63
CA GLU A 69 -9.95 -3.38 8.05
C GLU A 69 -9.79 -4.84 7.63
N ASN A 70 -9.09 -5.08 6.54
CA ASN A 70 -8.88 -6.42 6.01
C ASN A 70 -7.51 -7.01 6.37
N ARG A 71 -6.79 -6.40 7.32
CA ARG A 71 -5.55 -6.91 7.90
C ARG A 71 -4.37 -7.00 6.94
N TYR A 72 -4.28 -6.04 6.03
CA TYR A 72 -3.13 -5.89 5.14
C TYR A 72 -2.25 -4.71 5.52
N LEU A 73 -2.70 -3.90 6.47
CA LEU A 73 -2.02 -2.67 6.82
C LEU A 73 -2.23 -2.36 8.30
N ILE A 74 -1.15 -1.96 8.96
CA ILE A 74 -1.22 -1.39 10.30
C ILE A 74 -0.60 0.01 10.22
N ILE A 75 -1.34 1.01 10.70
CA ILE A 75 -0.83 2.37 10.80
C ILE A 75 -0.68 2.69 12.28
N GLU A 76 0.55 2.85 12.72
CA GLU A 76 0.87 3.20 14.10
C GLU A 76 1.14 4.69 14.19
N LYS A 77 0.52 5.35 15.16
CA LYS A 77 0.72 6.77 15.41
C LYS A 77 1.66 6.94 16.60
N GLY A 78 2.69 7.75 16.40
CA GLY A 78 3.66 8.07 17.44
C GLY A 78 3.98 9.56 17.42
N HIS A 79 4.97 9.95 18.21
CA HIS A 79 5.45 11.31 18.26
C HIS A 79 6.97 11.33 18.08
N SER A 80 7.47 12.34 17.37
CA SER A 80 8.89 12.61 17.31
C SER A 80 9.31 13.39 18.57
N GLU A 81 10.61 13.54 18.77
CA GLU A 81 11.15 14.28 19.94
C GLU A 81 10.65 15.71 20.02
N ASP A 82 10.33 16.32 18.88
CA ASP A 82 9.85 17.70 18.80
C ASP A 82 8.32 17.79 18.94
N GLY A 83 7.65 16.69 19.28
CA GLY A 83 6.21 16.67 19.51
C GLY A 83 5.33 16.51 18.28
N LYS A 84 5.92 16.37 17.09
CA LYS A 84 5.15 16.15 15.87
C LYS A 84 4.66 14.72 15.78
N PHE A 85 3.49 14.53 15.15
CA PHE A 85 2.97 13.18 14.91
C PHE A 85 3.78 12.46 13.83
N LEU A 86 4.10 11.21 14.11
CA LEU A 86 4.71 10.30 13.16
C LEU A 86 3.77 9.14 12.92
N TYR A 87 3.71 8.67 11.69
CA TYR A 87 2.91 7.51 11.32
C TYR A 87 3.82 6.44 10.74
N ASN A 88 3.77 5.25 11.31
CA ASN A 88 4.50 4.10 10.79
C ASN A 88 3.51 3.18 10.10
N TYR A 89 3.79 2.87 8.83
CA TYR A 89 2.95 2.00 8.03
C TYR A 89 3.64 0.64 7.93
N ILE A 90 2.93 -0.40 8.36
CA ILE A 90 3.39 -1.78 8.24
C ILE A 90 2.51 -2.44 7.20
N VAL A 91 3.09 -2.86 6.09
CA VAL A 91 2.37 -3.34 4.92
C VAL A 91 2.60 -4.84 4.77
N PHE A 92 1.52 -5.58 4.58
CA PHE A 92 1.55 -7.04 4.52
C PHE A 92 1.08 -7.55 3.16
N GLU A 93 1.82 -8.49 2.57
CA GLU A 93 1.39 -9.19 1.36
C GLU A 93 0.31 -10.23 1.65
N LYS A 94 0.30 -10.74 2.87
CA LYS A 94 -0.71 -11.68 3.38
C LYS A 94 -1.34 -11.09 4.61
N GLN A 95 -2.63 -11.38 4.82
CA GLN A 95 -3.32 -10.90 6.02
C GLN A 95 -2.59 -11.34 7.28
N TYR A 96 -2.34 -10.41 8.18
CA TYR A 96 -1.73 -10.74 9.47
C TYR A 96 -2.76 -11.38 10.40
N THR A 97 -2.27 -12.16 11.33
CA THR A 97 -3.12 -12.84 12.34
C THR A 97 -2.87 -12.27 13.73
#